data_6262419f812c6c4071cb282c3b730374
#
_entry.id   6262419f812c6c4071cb282c3b730374
#
_cell.length_a   1.000
_cell.length_b   1.000
_cell.length_c   1.000
_cell.angle_alpha   90.00
_cell.angle_beta   90.00
_cell.angle_gamma   90.00
#
_symmetry.space_group_name_H-M   'P 1'
#
loop_
_entity.id
_entity.type
_entity.pdbx_description
1 polymer ?
#
loop_
_entity_poly.entity_id
_entity_poly.type
_entity_poly.pdbx_seq_one_letter_code
_entity_poly.pdbx_strand_id
1 'polypeptide(L)'
;MKVFAIGDLHLSGNPPTKPMDIFGPHWDNHWARIKEHWANNVTDDDIVFLVGDMSWALRLDEAACDLQEIASMPGKKYMIRGNHDYWWSSANKMRNLMGDAITFLQGYGTAELIQTEEGPRIIAFGGTRAYLCPGDSHFSPETDQSIYERELMRTESALQEMDRAVETLLEQLTAETNMETTGSETSEPLTIDIHTTPVTKLLLLHYPPFNESNAPSGFTDLMEQYKVDTCIFGHLHDQISFKRIPKEFGTTKLELVSADYLDFTLKQIM
;
A
#
# COMPACT_ATOMS: atom_id res chain seq x y z
N MET A 1 -12.00 -9.54 8.85
CA MET A 1 -11.35 -8.49 8.01
C MET A 1 -10.25 -9.11 7.20
N LYS A 2 -10.16 -8.75 5.94
CA LYS A 2 -9.10 -9.14 5.00
C LYS A 2 -8.32 -7.91 4.58
N VAL A 3 -7.12 -8.12 4.04
CA VAL A 3 -6.26 -7.07 3.49
C VAL A 3 -5.99 -7.37 2.03
N PHE A 4 -6.32 -6.43 1.16
CA PHE A 4 -6.11 -6.54 -0.28
C PHE A 4 -5.13 -5.46 -0.77
N ALA A 5 -4.52 -5.69 -1.92
CA ALA A 5 -3.67 -4.71 -2.58
C ALA A 5 -3.80 -4.75 -4.10
N ILE A 6 -3.64 -3.60 -4.73
CA ILE A 6 -3.52 -3.43 -6.17
C ILE A 6 -2.75 -2.13 -6.46
N GLY A 7 -1.98 -2.08 -7.52
CA GLY A 7 -1.30 -0.90 -8.05
C GLY A 7 -1.58 -0.69 -9.53
N ASP A 8 -1.11 0.42 -10.07
CA ASP A 8 -1.00 0.64 -11.51
C ASP A 8 -2.34 0.54 -12.26
N LEU A 9 -3.37 1.20 -11.71
CA LEU A 9 -4.71 1.24 -12.33
C LEU A 9 -4.72 2.07 -13.62
N HIS A 10 -3.87 3.09 -13.70
CA HIS A 10 -3.70 3.93 -14.88
C HIS A 10 -5.02 4.46 -15.46
N LEU A 11 -5.93 4.92 -14.60
CA LEU A 11 -7.19 5.52 -15.01
C LEU A 11 -6.94 6.87 -15.69
N SER A 12 -7.90 7.34 -16.48
CA SER A 12 -7.74 8.60 -17.22
C SER A 12 -9.07 9.31 -17.51
N GLY A 13 -9.98 9.26 -16.56
CA GLY A 13 -11.31 9.86 -16.67
C GLY A 13 -12.35 8.93 -17.29
N ASN A 14 -13.58 9.45 -17.36
CA ASN A 14 -14.72 8.74 -17.95
C ASN A 14 -15.47 9.67 -18.92
N PRO A 15 -15.40 9.47 -20.27
CA PRO A 15 -14.62 8.41 -20.94
C PRO A 15 -13.12 8.58 -20.82
N PRO A 16 -12.31 7.50 -20.96
CA PRO A 16 -10.87 7.56 -20.84
C PRO A 16 -10.22 8.48 -21.88
N THR A 17 -9.35 9.39 -21.44
CA THR A 17 -8.58 10.28 -22.32
C THR A 17 -7.26 9.65 -22.79
N LYS A 18 -6.74 8.68 -22.02
CA LYS A 18 -5.56 7.86 -22.32
C LYS A 18 -5.91 6.39 -22.08
N PRO A 19 -6.62 5.76 -23.02
CA PRO A 19 -7.05 4.37 -22.84
C PRO A 19 -5.84 3.43 -22.84
N MET A 20 -5.82 2.49 -21.90
CA MET A 20 -4.71 1.56 -21.70
C MET A 20 -4.64 0.42 -22.74
N ASP A 21 -5.68 0.20 -23.52
CA ASP A 21 -5.73 -0.79 -24.60
C ASP A 21 -4.68 -0.55 -25.71
N ILE A 22 -4.13 0.66 -25.80
CA ILE A 22 -2.97 0.97 -26.66
C ILE A 22 -1.72 0.13 -26.30
N PHE A 23 -1.61 -0.36 -25.07
CA PHE A 23 -0.53 -1.24 -24.60
C PHE A 23 -0.82 -2.73 -24.83
N GLY A 24 -1.96 -3.04 -25.43
CA GLY A 24 -2.34 -4.38 -25.82
C GLY A 24 -3.76 -4.76 -25.38
N PRO A 25 -4.35 -5.75 -26.05
CA PRO A 25 -5.77 -6.14 -25.83
C PRO A 25 -6.01 -6.72 -24.42
N HIS A 26 -4.98 -7.11 -23.68
CA HIS A 26 -5.14 -7.57 -22.31
C HIS A 26 -5.61 -6.45 -21.36
N TRP A 27 -5.38 -5.16 -21.74
CA TRP A 27 -5.89 -3.99 -21.01
C TRP A 27 -7.34 -3.64 -21.34
N ASP A 28 -7.97 -4.33 -22.29
CA ASP A 28 -9.35 -4.03 -22.66
C ASP A 28 -10.28 -4.12 -21.44
N ASN A 29 -11.04 -3.05 -21.20
CA ASN A 29 -11.99 -2.95 -20.10
C ASN A 29 -11.37 -3.23 -18.70
N HIS A 30 -10.06 -2.99 -18.52
CA HIS A 30 -9.33 -3.32 -17.29
C HIS A 30 -10.03 -2.78 -16.02
N TRP A 31 -10.48 -1.52 -16.03
CA TRP A 31 -11.17 -0.94 -14.88
C TRP A 31 -12.49 -1.62 -14.56
N ALA A 32 -13.26 -2.00 -15.56
CA ALA A 32 -14.51 -2.75 -15.35
C ALA A 32 -14.24 -4.12 -14.70
N ARG A 33 -13.19 -4.83 -15.15
CA ARG A 33 -12.74 -6.11 -14.56
C ARG A 33 -12.30 -5.96 -13.12
N ILE A 34 -11.49 -4.93 -12.83
CA ILE A 34 -11.06 -4.62 -11.47
C ILE A 34 -12.26 -4.33 -10.57
N LYS A 35 -13.20 -3.48 -11.01
CA LYS A 35 -14.41 -3.15 -10.25
C LYS A 35 -15.27 -4.39 -9.95
N GLU A 36 -15.46 -5.24 -10.92
CA GLU A 36 -16.21 -6.49 -10.74
C GLU A 36 -15.56 -7.39 -9.69
N HIS A 37 -14.24 -7.63 -9.82
CA HIS A 37 -13.52 -8.43 -8.83
C HIS A 37 -13.56 -7.78 -7.44
N TRP A 38 -13.35 -6.46 -7.37
CA TRP A 38 -13.36 -5.70 -6.12
C TRP A 38 -14.70 -5.81 -5.40
N ALA A 39 -15.81 -5.50 -6.10
CA ALA A 39 -17.16 -5.54 -5.54
C ALA A 39 -17.58 -6.95 -5.06
N ASN A 40 -17.05 -8.01 -5.69
CA ASN A 40 -17.40 -9.39 -5.33
C ASN A 40 -16.57 -9.96 -4.18
N ASN A 41 -15.40 -9.37 -3.85
CA ASN A 41 -14.45 -9.97 -2.91
C ASN A 41 -14.14 -9.10 -1.68
N VAL A 42 -14.37 -7.80 -1.75
CA VAL A 42 -14.03 -6.84 -0.69
C VAL A 42 -15.30 -6.34 -0.01
N THR A 43 -15.30 -6.31 1.31
CA THR A 43 -16.36 -5.73 2.14
C THR A 43 -15.96 -4.35 2.68
N ASP A 44 -16.90 -3.59 3.23
CA ASP A 44 -16.63 -2.25 3.78
C ASP A 44 -15.65 -2.27 4.97
N ASP A 45 -15.57 -3.40 5.68
CA ASP A 45 -14.65 -3.57 6.81
C ASP A 45 -13.22 -3.92 6.38
N ASP A 46 -13.01 -4.40 5.16
CA ASP A 46 -11.70 -4.83 4.67
C ASP A 46 -10.79 -3.64 4.36
N ILE A 47 -9.48 -3.90 4.31
CA ILE A 47 -8.47 -2.89 3.98
C ILE A 47 -7.99 -3.11 2.54
N VAL A 48 -7.85 -2.02 1.80
CA VAL A 48 -7.35 -2.04 0.43
C VAL A 48 -6.17 -1.08 0.28
N PHE A 49 -5.00 -1.62 -0.05
CA PHE A 49 -3.81 -0.84 -0.38
C PHE A 49 -3.76 -0.52 -1.88
N LEU A 50 -3.61 0.76 -2.18
CA LEU A 50 -3.49 1.33 -3.52
C LEU A 50 -2.03 1.75 -3.71
N VAL A 51 -1.28 0.95 -4.51
CA VAL A 51 0.19 0.97 -4.50
C VAL A 51 0.77 1.85 -5.63
N GLY A 52 0.14 3.02 -5.85
CA GLY A 52 0.60 4.03 -6.80
C GLY A 52 0.15 3.80 -8.24
N ASP A 53 0.33 4.83 -9.05
CA ASP A 53 -0.06 4.92 -10.46
C ASP A 53 -1.56 4.69 -10.68
N MET A 54 -2.36 5.46 -9.92
CA MET A 54 -3.82 5.35 -9.98
C MET A 54 -4.41 6.07 -11.19
N SER A 55 -3.87 7.23 -11.57
CA SER A 55 -4.43 8.04 -12.64
C SER A 55 -3.36 8.74 -13.48
N TRP A 56 -3.56 8.79 -14.80
CA TRP A 56 -2.75 9.56 -15.76
C TRP A 56 -2.98 11.07 -15.70
N ALA A 57 -3.84 11.56 -14.84
CA ALA A 57 -4.10 12.99 -14.71
C ALA A 57 -2.81 13.75 -14.35
N LEU A 58 -2.68 14.98 -14.82
CA LEU A 58 -1.57 15.85 -14.51
C LEU A 58 -1.85 16.74 -13.29
N ARG A 59 -3.11 16.97 -12.99
CA ARG A 59 -3.58 17.86 -11.92
C ARG A 59 -4.63 17.20 -11.05
N LEU A 60 -4.72 17.63 -9.80
CA LEU A 60 -5.62 17.03 -8.82
C LEU A 60 -7.09 17.15 -9.20
N ASP A 61 -7.50 18.27 -9.79
CA ASP A 61 -8.87 18.48 -10.28
C ASP A 61 -9.24 17.54 -11.44
N GLU A 62 -8.27 17.17 -12.28
CA GLU A 62 -8.43 16.20 -13.35
C GLU A 62 -8.52 14.76 -12.81
N ALA A 63 -7.74 14.43 -11.78
CA ALA A 63 -7.77 13.12 -11.13
C ALA A 63 -9.04 12.88 -10.31
N ALA A 64 -9.81 13.92 -10.00
CA ALA A 64 -10.95 13.84 -9.09
C ALA A 64 -11.98 12.78 -9.51
N CYS A 65 -12.25 12.65 -10.82
CA CYS A 65 -13.18 11.66 -11.35
C CYS A 65 -12.70 10.22 -11.04
N ASP A 66 -11.43 9.93 -11.33
CA ASP A 66 -10.84 8.61 -11.11
C ASP A 66 -10.78 8.27 -9.63
N LEU A 67 -10.36 9.24 -8.79
CA LEU A 67 -10.30 9.07 -7.35
C LEU A 67 -11.68 8.86 -6.72
N GLN A 68 -12.72 9.51 -7.23
CA GLN A 68 -14.10 9.32 -6.77
C GLN A 68 -14.64 7.93 -7.16
N GLU A 69 -14.32 7.43 -8.35
CA GLU A 69 -14.67 6.06 -8.73
C GLU A 69 -13.98 5.03 -7.79
N ILE A 70 -12.67 5.20 -7.51
CA ILE A 70 -11.95 4.37 -6.56
C ILE A 70 -12.56 4.46 -5.16
N ALA A 71 -12.87 5.68 -4.70
CA ALA A 71 -13.46 5.92 -3.39
C ALA A 71 -14.83 5.26 -3.21
N SER A 72 -15.61 5.12 -4.30
CA SER A 72 -16.91 4.47 -4.28
C SER A 72 -16.87 2.95 -4.08
N MET A 73 -15.71 2.34 -4.28
CA MET A 73 -15.54 0.90 -4.05
C MET A 73 -15.50 0.56 -2.55
N PRO A 74 -15.91 -0.66 -2.14
CA PRO A 74 -15.92 -1.04 -0.73
C PRO A 74 -14.51 -1.11 -0.12
N GLY A 75 -14.43 -1.09 1.21
CA GLY A 75 -13.21 -1.21 2.01
C GLY A 75 -12.58 0.13 2.40
N LYS A 76 -11.74 0.11 3.43
CA LYS A 76 -10.91 1.23 3.87
C LYS A 76 -9.69 1.34 2.95
N LYS A 77 -9.52 2.47 2.28
CA LYS A 77 -8.49 2.64 1.26
C LYS A 77 -7.30 3.45 1.77
N TYR A 78 -6.11 2.88 1.62
CA TYR A 78 -4.83 3.53 1.91
C TYR A 78 -4.00 3.58 0.63
N MET A 79 -3.57 4.78 0.24
CA MET A 79 -2.93 5.02 -1.05
C MET A 79 -1.54 5.62 -0.88
N ILE A 80 -0.56 5.04 -1.55
CA ILE A 80 0.74 5.66 -1.79
C ILE A 80 0.80 6.25 -3.20
N ARG A 81 1.72 7.19 -3.41
CA ARG A 81 1.98 7.79 -4.70
C ARG A 81 2.78 6.87 -5.62
N GLY A 82 2.44 6.83 -6.92
CA GLY A 82 3.28 6.27 -7.98
C GLY A 82 4.08 7.34 -8.74
N ASN A 83 4.84 6.93 -9.75
CA ASN A 83 5.64 7.86 -10.54
C ASN A 83 4.81 8.62 -11.59
N HIS A 84 3.70 8.07 -12.04
CA HIS A 84 2.76 8.71 -12.97
C HIS A 84 1.65 9.50 -12.26
N ASP A 85 1.54 9.44 -10.93
CA ASP A 85 0.60 10.27 -10.17
C ASP A 85 1.09 11.73 -10.08
N TYR A 86 1.17 12.41 -11.24
CA TYR A 86 1.59 13.83 -11.31
C TYR A 86 0.62 14.76 -10.60
N TRP A 87 -0.65 14.36 -10.50
CA TRP A 87 -1.72 15.06 -9.80
C TRP A 87 -1.51 15.12 -8.28
N TRP A 88 -0.65 14.26 -7.72
CA TRP A 88 -0.42 14.21 -6.28
C TRP A 88 -0.02 15.56 -5.72
N SER A 89 -0.75 16.02 -4.72
CA SER A 89 -0.63 17.37 -4.17
C SER A 89 -0.35 17.34 -2.67
N SER A 90 -0.50 18.47 -1.99
CA SER A 90 -0.35 18.51 -0.54
C SER A 90 -1.47 17.70 0.16
N ALA A 91 -1.13 17.10 1.31
CA ALA A 91 -2.07 16.29 2.09
C ALA A 91 -3.40 17.03 2.37
N ASN A 92 -3.34 18.34 2.67
CA ASN A 92 -4.54 19.15 2.89
C ASN A 92 -5.43 19.25 1.65
N LYS A 93 -4.84 19.43 0.46
CA LYS A 93 -5.63 19.52 -0.78
C LYS A 93 -6.28 18.18 -1.12
N MET A 94 -5.54 17.08 -0.95
CA MET A 94 -6.07 15.74 -1.19
C MET A 94 -7.17 15.37 -0.19
N ARG A 95 -6.96 15.70 1.09
CA ARG A 95 -7.99 15.51 2.14
C ARG A 95 -9.23 16.36 1.89
N ASN A 96 -9.09 17.60 1.45
CA ASN A 96 -10.24 18.44 1.11
C ASN A 96 -11.03 17.89 -0.07
N LEU A 97 -10.38 17.21 -1.02
CA LEU A 97 -11.07 16.59 -2.15
C LEU A 97 -11.77 15.29 -1.79
N MET A 98 -11.11 14.43 -1.02
CA MET A 98 -11.55 13.03 -0.80
C MET A 98 -12.12 12.79 0.61
N GLY A 99 -11.97 13.72 1.54
CA GLY A 99 -12.34 13.50 2.95
C GLY A 99 -11.60 12.28 3.52
N ASP A 100 -12.34 11.40 4.16
CA ASP A 100 -11.84 10.16 4.75
C ASP A 100 -12.00 8.94 3.82
N ALA A 101 -12.51 9.14 2.59
CA ALA A 101 -12.75 8.05 1.65
C ALA A 101 -11.46 7.37 1.16
N ILE A 102 -10.34 8.10 1.16
CA ILE A 102 -8.99 7.58 0.85
C ILE A 102 -8.00 8.23 1.81
N THR A 103 -7.24 7.41 2.53
CA THR A 103 -6.11 7.88 3.34
C THR A 103 -4.83 7.85 2.50
N PHE A 104 -4.20 9.01 2.33
CA PHE A 104 -2.98 9.17 1.55
C PHE A 104 -1.74 9.01 2.41
N LEU A 105 -0.87 8.06 2.07
CA LEU A 105 0.39 7.77 2.75
C LEU A 105 1.56 8.25 1.90
N GLN A 106 2.47 9.02 2.49
CA GLN A 106 3.74 9.40 1.84
C GLN A 106 4.80 9.65 2.90
N GLY A 107 5.57 8.62 3.24
CA GLY A 107 6.50 8.65 4.34
C GLY A 107 5.80 8.62 5.71
N TYR A 108 4.56 8.13 5.74
CA TYR A 108 3.75 7.94 6.94
C TYR A 108 3.44 6.47 7.17
N GLY A 109 3.37 6.10 8.44
CA GLY A 109 2.96 4.78 8.88
C GLY A 109 1.85 4.85 9.93
N THR A 110 1.09 3.78 10.05
CA THR A 110 0.02 3.61 11.02
C THR A 110 -0.11 2.15 11.43
N ALA A 111 -0.97 1.85 12.40
CA ALA A 111 -1.32 0.49 12.79
C ALA A 111 -2.83 0.38 13.04
N GLU A 112 -3.40 -0.77 12.72
CA GLU A 112 -4.78 -1.12 13.03
C GLU A 112 -4.86 -2.50 13.68
N LEU A 113 -5.78 -2.66 14.63
CA LEU A 113 -6.18 -3.96 15.15
C LEU A 113 -7.25 -4.53 14.20
N ILE A 114 -6.99 -5.69 13.64
CA ILE A 114 -7.94 -6.39 12.77
C ILE A 114 -8.32 -7.73 13.39
N GLN A 115 -9.55 -8.16 13.12
CA GLN A 115 -10.02 -9.49 13.46
C GLN A 115 -9.87 -10.40 12.24
N THR A 116 -8.98 -11.36 12.31
CA THR A 116 -8.77 -12.39 11.27
C THR A 116 -9.45 -13.71 11.67
N GLU A 117 -9.45 -14.68 10.76
CA GLU A 117 -9.94 -16.04 11.05
C GLU A 117 -9.09 -16.75 12.14
N GLU A 118 -7.82 -16.36 12.27
CA GLU A 118 -6.88 -16.90 13.27
C GLU A 118 -6.95 -16.16 14.62
N GLY A 119 -7.75 -15.09 14.71
CA GLY A 119 -7.91 -14.24 15.89
C GLY A 119 -7.46 -12.79 15.67
N PRO A 120 -7.38 -11.99 16.75
CA PRO A 120 -6.96 -10.60 16.67
C PRO A 120 -5.49 -10.48 16.25
N ARG A 121 -5.18 -9.49 15.42
CA ARG A 121 -3.84 -9.21 14.91
C ARG A 121 -3.66 -7.70 14.74
N ILE A 122 -2.52 -7.18 15.11
CA ILE A 122 -2.14 -5.81 14.76
C ILE A 122 -1.44 -5.85 13.41
N ILE A 123 -1.90 -5.04 12.47
CA ILE A 123 -1.19 -4.77 11.23
C ILE A 123 -0.61 -3.35 11.30
N ALA A 124 0.69 -3.23 11.12
CA ALA A 124 1.37 -1.95 10.94
C ALA A 124 1.72 -1.79 9.46
N PHE A 125 1.34 -0.67 8.88
CA PHE A 125 1.56 -0.44 7.46
C PHE A 125 1.86 1.03 7.17
N GLY A 126 2.61 1.25 6.12
CA GLY A 126 3.03 2.57 5.69
C GLY A 126 3.93 2.46 4.46
N GLY A 127 4.34 3.60 3.94
CA GLY A 127 5.23 3.55 2.79
C GLY A 127 5.34 4.85 2.02
N THR A 128 5.94 4.72 0.84
CA THR A 128 6.23 5.83 -0.06
C THR A 128 6.34 5.33 -1.50
N ARG A 129 6.54 6.26 -2.42
CA ARG A 129 6.78 5.92 -3.82
C ARG A 129 8.04 5.04 -4.01
N ALA A 130 9.05 5.15 -3.16
CA ALA A 130 10.40 4.69 -3.41
C ALA A 130 11.01 5.32 -4.68
N TYR A 131 12.06 4.72 -5.22
CA TYR A 131 12.72 5.17 -6.46
C TYR A 131 13.62 4.07 -7.04
N LEU A 132 14.10 4.29 -8.27
CA LEU A 132 15.10 3.43 -8.89
C LEU A 132 16.30 3.22 -7.95
N CYS A 133 16.75 1.98 -7.87
CA CYS A 133 17.88 1.63 -7.01
C CYS A 133 19.22 1.79 -7.74
N PRO A 134 20.32 2.13 -7.04
CA PRO A 134 21.64 2.15 -7.63
C PRO A 134 21.98 0.83 -8.33
N GLY A 135 22.58 0.94 -9.51
CA GLY A 135 22.90 -0.21 -10.36
C GLY A 135 21.78 -0.64 -11.30
N ASP A 136 20.62 0.01 -11.28
CA ASP A 136 19.63 -0.09 -12.33
C ASP A 136 20.16 0.58 -13.61
N SER A 137 19.80 0.03 -14.79
CA SER A 137 20.28 0.56 -16.08
C SER A 137 19.83 1.98 -16.37
N HIS A 138 18.73 2.43 -15.74
CA HIS A 138 18.16 3.76 -15.87
C HIS A 138 18.57 4.71 -14.73
N PHE A 139 19.36 4.24 -13.75
CA PHE A 139 19.81 5.06 -12.64
C PHE A 139 21.06 5.88 -13.01
N SER A 140 20.95 7.20 -12.94
CA SER A 140 22.07 8.13 -13.10
C SER A 140 22.43 8.75 -11.75
N PRO A 141 23.64 8.51 -11.20
CA PRO A 141 24.05 9.07 -9.91
C PRO A 141 23.93 10.61 -9.85
N GLU A 142 24.17 11.31 -10.95
CA GLU A 142 24.15 12.76 -11.00
C GLU A 142 22.74 13.33 -10.80
N THR A 143 21.71 12.64 -11.24
CA THR A 143 20.32 13.14 -11.20
C THR A 143 19.46 12.40 -10.18
N ASP A 144 19.72 11.12 -9.95
CA ASP A 144 18.82 10.24 -9.23
C ASP A 144 19.22 9.99 -7.79
N GLN A 145 20.52 10.14 -7.45
CA GLN A 145 21.02 9.86 -6.10
C GLN A 145 20.27 10.64 -5.02
N SER A 146 20.05 11.94 -5.22
CA SER A 146 19.35 12.77 -4.24
C SER A 146 17.86 12.41 -4.09
N ILE A 147 17.25 11.88 -5.17
CA ILE A 147 15.86 11.41 -5.14
C ILE A 147 15.79 10.10 -4.36
N TYR A 148 16.67 9.17 -4.67
CA TYR A 148 16.79 7.88 -3.99
C TYR A 148 17.00 8.04 -2.47
N GLU A 149 17.96 8.88 -2.06
CA GLU A 149 18.24 9.16 -0.64
C GLU A 149 17.04 9.79 0.07
N ARG A 150 16.32 10.69 -0.59
CA ARG A 150 15.10 11.29 -0.04
C ARG A 150 14.00 10.25 0.14
N GLU A 151 13.83 9.32 -0.81
CA GLU A 151 12.83 8.26 -0.68
C GLU A 151 13.24 7.22 0.38
N LEU A 152 14.54 6.95 0.59
CA LEU A 152 15.02 6.16 1.73
C LEU A 152 14.66 6.82 3.06
N MET A 153 14.93 8.12 3.23
CA MET A 153 14.55 8.83 4.46
C MET A 153 13.04 8.80 4.73
N ARG A 154 12.23 8.90 3.67
CA ARG A 154 10.76 8.80 3.79
C ARG A 154 10.31 7.38 4.16
N THR A 155 10.94 6.37 3.59
CA THR A 155 10.66 4.97 3.92
C THR A 155 11.02 4.69 5.39
N GLU A 156 12.17 5.15 5.84
CA GLU A 156 12.56 5.02 7.24
C GLU A 156 11.61 5.76 8.18
N SER A 157 11.19 6.98 7.82
CA SER A 157 10.18 7.72 8.59
C SER A 157 8.87 6.94 8.71
N ALA A 158 8.38 6.34 7.62
CA ALA A 158 7.17 5.52 7.65
C ALA A 158 7.33 4.29 8.57
N LEU A 159 8.47 3.60 8.51
CA LEU A 159 8.75 2.45 9.37
C LEU A 159 8.83 2.82 10.86
N GLN A 160 9.45 3.96 11.18
CA GLN A 160 9.47 4.48 12.55
C GLN A 160 8.07 4.86 13.05
N GLU A 161 7.22 5.41 12.19
CA GLU A 161 5.84 5.72 12.56
C GLU A 161 4.99 4.47 12.73
N MET A 162 5.21 3.43 11.92
CA MET A 162 4.59 2.12 12.12
C MET A 162 4.89 1.58 13.53
N ASP A 163 6.16 1.62 13.95
CA ASP A 163 6.56 1.16 15.30
C ASP A 163 5.87 1.97 16.40
N ARG A 164 5.89 3.32 16.30
CA ARG A 164 5.20 4.19 17.24
C ARG A 164 3.69 3.96 17.29
N ALA A 165 3.07 3.72 16.11
CA ALA A 165 1.64 3.47 16.03
C ALA A 165 1.27 2.14 16.71
N VAL A 166 2.10 1.10 16.59
CA VAL A 166 1.93 -0.17 17.31
C VAL A 166 2.01 0.06 18.82
N GLU A 167 3.04 0.77 19.30
CA GLU A 167 3.20 1.09 20.72
C GLU A 167 1.98 1.84 21.27
N THR A 168 1.53 2.89 20.56
CA THR A 168 0.37 3.68 20.95
C THR A 168 -0.91 2.84 20.99
N LEU A 169 -1.12 1.98 20.00
CA LEU A 169 -2.29 1.10 19.94
C LEU A 169 -2.30 0.09 21.08
N LEU A 170 -1.15 -0.50 21.40
CA LEU A 170 -1.01 -1.42 22.54
C LEU A 170 -1.28 -0.72 23.89
N GLU A 171 -0.82 0.53 24.08
CA GLU A 171 -1.12 1.32 25.26
C GLU A 171 -2.62 1.61 25.40
N GLN A 172 -3.30 1.98 24.29
CA GLN A 172 -4.75 2.22 24.27
C GLN A 172 -5.54 0.97 24.64
N LEU A 173 -5.23 -0.17 24.01
CA LEU A 173 -5.88 -1.45 24.30
C LEU A 173 -5.68 -1.89 25.74
N THR A 174 -4.47 -1.65 26.32
CA THR A 174 -4.18 -1.91 27.72
C THR A 174 -5.05 -1.07 28.65
N ALA A 175 -5.20 0.21 28.34
CA ALA A 175 -6.02 1.12 29.14
C ALA A 175 -7.51 0.74 29.11
N GLU A 176 -8.04 0.37 27.95
CA GLU A 176 -9.44 -0.08 27.77
C GLU A 176 -9.71 -1.35 28.58
N THR A 177 -8.84 -2.36 28.50
CA THR A 177 -8.97 -3.62 29.23
C THR A 177 -8.97 -3.40 30.74
N ASN A 178 -8.15 -2.46 31.24
CA ASN A 178 -8.10 -2.13 32.66
C ASN A 178 -9.35 -1.36 33.15
N MET A 179 -10.03 -0.61 32.28
CA MET A 179 -11.27 0.11 32.61
C MET A 179 -12.49 -0.83 32.67
N GLU A 180 -12.55 -1.82 31.79
CA GLU A 180 -13.65 -2.80 31.76
C GLU A 180 -13.64 -3.75 32.98
N THR A 181 -12.46 -4.06 33.52
CA THR A 181 -12.33 -4.92 34.74
C THR A 181 -12.84 -4.24 36.01
N THR A 182 -13.13 -2.94 36.01
CA THR A 182 -13.66 -2.17 37.16
C THR A 182 -15.16 -1.94 37.10
N GLY A 183 -15.89 -2.34 36.06
CA GLY A 183 -17.32 -2.05 35.88
C GLY A 183 -18.13 -3.22 35.31
N SER A 184 -18.90 -3.87 36.20
CA SER A 184 -20.09 -4.71 35.92
C SER A 184 -19.94 -6.03 35.16
N GLU A 185 -20.26 -7.09 35.86
CA GLU A 185 -20.50 -8.47 35.41
C GLU A 185 -21.68 -8.56 34.43
N THR A 186 -21.52 -8.53 33.12
CA THR A 186 -22.45 -9.18 32.13
C THR A 186 -21.99 -8.94 30.68
N SER A 187 -20.97 -9.58 30.24
CA SER A 187 -20.67 -10.10 28.90
C SER A 187 -19.22 -10.61 28.92
N GLU A 188 -18.96 -11.77 28.34
CA GLU A 188 -17.57 -12.21 28.22
C GLU A 188 -16.81 -11.17 27.38
N PRO A 189 -15.91 -10.39 27.97
CA PRO A 189 -15.11 -9.48 27.16
C PRO A 189 -14.21 -10.34 26.29
N LEU A 190 -14.10 -10.01 25.02
CA LEU A 190 -12.99 -10.45 24.17
C LEU A 190 -11.70 -10.00 24.86
N THR A 191 -11.17 -10.84 25.74
CA THR A 191 -9.87 -10.58 26.38
C THR A 191 -8.79 -10.69 25.31
N ILE A 192 -8.52 -9.57 24.65
CA ILE A 192 -7.34 -9.43 23.77
C ILE A 192 -6.15 -9.48 24.71
N ASP A 193 -5.42 -10.60 24.71
CA ASP A 193 -4.14 -10.66 25.40
C ASP A 193 -3.12 -9.84 24.57
N ILE A 194 -2.98 -8.59 24.97
CA ILE A 194 -2.15 -7.57 24.31
C ILE A 194 -0.69 -8.03 24.20
N HIS A 195 -0.20 -8.83 25.16
CA HIS A 195 1.17 -9.32 25.17
C HIS A 195 1.42 -10.45 24.18
N THR A 196 0.37 -11.10 23.68
CA THR A 196 0.47 -12.21 22.73
C THR A 196 -0.14 -11.89 21.37
N THR A 197 -0.76 -10.71 21.20
CA THR A 197 -1.34 -10.30 19.91
C THR A 197 -0.23 -10.13 18.85
N PRO A 198 -0.24 -10.92 17.77
CA PRO A 198 0.80 -10.87 16.77
C PRO A 198 0.75 -9.54 16.00
N VAL A 199 1.92 -8.98 15.72
CA VAL A 199 2.10 -7.79 14.89
C VAL A 199 2.61 -8.23 13.52
N THR A 200 2.05 -7.68 12.45
CA THR A 200 2.51 -7.89 11.07
C THR A 200 2.83 -6.53 10.44
N LYS A 201 4.04 -6.37 9.92
CA LYS A 201 4.51 -5.15 9.29
C LYS A 201 4.46 -5.25 7.76
N LEU A 202 3.67 -4.38 7.13
CA LEU A 202 3.46 -4.32 5.68
C LEU A 202 4.04 -3.01 5.13
N LEU A 203 5.12 -3.11 4.36
CA LEU A 203 5.73 -1.94 3.72
C LEU A 203 5.17 -1.78 2.30
N LEU A 204 4.66 -0.59 1.99
CA LEU A 204 4.13 -0.24 0.67
C LEU A 204 5.16 0.60 -0.08
N LEU A 205 5.63 0.12 -1.20
CA LEU A 205 6.50 0.84 -2.12
C LEU A 205 5.90 0.82 -3.53
N HIS A 206 6.01 1.90 -4.30
CA HIS A 206 5.60 1.82 -5.70
C HIS A 206 6.72 1.19 -6.56
N TYR A 207 7.94 1.71 -6.47
CA TYR A 207 9.09 1.06 -7.11
C TYR A 207 9.52 -0.19 -6.36
N PRO A 208 10.06 -1.21 -7.05
CA PRO A 208 10.68 -2.35 -6.41
C PRO A 208 11.79 -1.94 -5.43
N PRO A 209 11.98 -2.65 -4.30
CA PRO A 209 13.05 -2.34 -3.34
C PRO A 209 14.45 -2.77 -3.79
N PHE A 210 14.63 -3.20 -5.04
CA PHE A 210 15.87 -3.70 -5.63
C PHE A 210 15.98 -3.30 -7.10
N ASN A 211 17.18 -3.37 -7.68
CA ASN A 211 17.40 -3.08 -9.08
C ASN A 211 17.06 -4.28 -10.00
N GLU A 212 17.21 -4.11 -11.31
CA GLU A 212 16.95 -5.14 -12.34
C GLU A 212 17.72 -6.47 -12.13
N SER A 213 18.82 -6.45 -11.38
CA SER A 213 19.59 -7.63 -11.02
C SER A 213 19.19 -8.24 -9.68
N ASN A 214 18.14 -7.74 -9.06
CA ASN A 214 17.70 -8.10 -7.69
C ASN A 214 18.82 -7.89 -6.64
N ALA A 215 19.69 -6.93 -6.85
CA ALA A 215 20.74 -6.62 -5.90
C ALA A 215 20.18 -5.89 -4.67
N PRO A 216 20.80 -6.07 -3.48
CA PRO A 216 20.46 -5.31 -2.29
C PRO A 216 20.48 -3.80 -2.51
N SER A 217 19.66 -3.09 -1.76
CA SER A 217 19.58 -1.63 -1.77
C SER A 217 19.35 -1.10 -0.37
N GLY A 218 19.41 0.22 -0.19
CA GLY A 218 19.03 0.83 1.08
C GLY A 218 17.57 0.53 1.49
N PHE A 219 16.65 0.25 0.55
CA PHE A 219 15.30 -0.18 0.90
C PHE A 219 15.29 -1.59 1.49
N THR A 220 16.09 -2.53 0.94
CA THR A 220 16.20 -3.87 1.50
C THR A 220 16.89 -3.87 2.86
N ASP A 221 17.86 -2.98 3.08
CA ASP A 221 18.50 -2.80 4.38
C ASP A 221 17.50 -2.30 5.43
N LEU A 222 16.63 -1.35 5.06
CA LEU A 222 15.55 -0.88 5.94
C LEU A 222 14.54 -2.00 6.23
N MET A 223 14.17 -2.82 5.25
CA MET A 223 13.26 -3.95 5.46
C MET A 223 13.82 -4.92 6.51
N GLU A 224 15.10 -5.25 6.44
CA GLU A 224 15.79 -6.12 7.41
C GLU A 224 15.87 -5.44 8.80
N GLN A 225 16.33 -4.18 8.85
CA GLN A 225 16.49 -3.41 10.09
C GLN A 225 15.20 -3.32 10.89
N TYR A 226 14.07 -3.05 10.20
CA TYR A 226 12.74 -2.87 10.84
C TYR A 226 11.91 -4.15 10.87
N LYS A 227 12.46 -5.29 10.44
CA LYS A 227 11.81 -6.60 10.42
C LYS A 227 10.46 -6.56 9.70
N VAL A 228 10.46 -6.06 8.47
CA VAL A 228 9.27 -6.02 7.63
C VAL A 228 8.88 -7.45 7.23
N ASP A 229 7.62 -7.84 7.47
CA ASP A 229 7.12 -9.17 7.12
C ASP A 229 6.82 -9.27 5.62
N THR A 230 6.22 -8.23 5.04
CA THR A 230 5.87 -8.22 3.61
C THR A 230 6.11 -6.84 3.01
N CYS A 231 6.82 -6.78 1.89
CA CYS A 231 6.92 -5.60 1.04
C CYS A 231 6.00 -5.78 -0.18
N ILE A 232 5.08 -4.84 -0.36
CA ILE A 232 4.07 -4.83 -1.41
C ILE A 232 4.44 -3.71 -2.37
N PHE A 233 4.61 -4.01 -3.67
CA PHE A 233 5.06 -3.02 -4.65
C PHE A 233 4.40 -3.23 -6.02
N GLY A 234 4.46 -2.18 -6.87
CA GLY A 234 3.90 -2.13 -8.22
C GLY A 234 4.95 -1.83 -9.29
N HIS A 235 4.63 -0.91 -10.20
CA HIS A 235 5.52 -0.29 -11.17
C HIS A 235 5.95 -1.18 -12.36
N LEU A 236 6.06 -2.47 -12.21
CA LEU A 236 6.53 -3.37 -13.26
C LEU A 236 5.38 -3.87 -14.12
N HIS A 237 5.56 -3.79 -15.47
CA HIS A 237 4.51 -4.09 -16.45
C HIS A 237 4.96 -5.03 -17.56
N ASP A 238 6.14 -5.63 -17.45
CA ASP A 238 6.65 -6.51 -18.50
C ASP A 238 6.84 -7.95 -18.03
N GLN A 239 6.59 -8.90 -18.94
CA GLN A 239 6.65 -10.34 -18.67
C GLN A 239 8.03 -10.84 -18.26
N ILE A 240 9.10 -10.12 -18.59
CA ILE A 240 10.47 -10.50 -18.23
C ILE A 240 10.69 -10.16 -16.76
N SER A 241 10.31 -8.95 -16.35
CA SER A 241 10.37 -8.51 -14.95
C SER A 241 9.53 -9.40 -14.05
N PHE A 242 8.29 -9.74 -14.45
CA PHE A 242 7.41 -10.62 -13.68
C PHE A 242 8.03 -11.97 -13.32
N LYS A 243 8.81 -12.56 -14.24
CA LYS A 243 9.47 -13.85 -14.04
C LYS A 243 10.73 -13.79 -13.18
N ARG A 244 11.29 -12.59 -13.00
CA ARG A 244 12.56 -12.38 -12.27
C ARG A 244 12.40 -11.98 -10.83
N ILE A 245 11.20 -11.55 -10.43
CA ILE A 245 10.92 -11.09 -9.06
C ILE A 245 11.10 -12.26 -8.11
N PRO A 246 11.97 -12.12 -7.10
CA PRO A 246 12.10 -13.12 -6.05
C PRO A 246 10.82 -13.12 -5.18
N LYS A 247 10.51 -14.25 -4.57
CA LYS A 247 9.37 -14.35 -3.65
C LYS A 247 9.64 -13.73 -2.29
N GLU A 248 10.91 -13.61 -1.94
CA GLU A 248 11.38 -13.09 -0.66
C GLU A 248 12.73 -12.40 -0.83
N PHE A 249 13.05 -11.49 0.07
CA PHE A 249 14.34 -10.87 0.21
C PHE A 249 14.72 -10.89 1.69
N GLY A 250 15.76 -11.67 2.05
CA GLY A 250 16.03 -11.99 3.45
C GLY A 250 14.85 -12.74 4.06
N THR A 251 14.24 -12.16 5.08
CA THR A 251 13.03 -12.68 5.74
C THR A 251 11.73 -12.01 5.28
N THR A 252 11.83 -10.98 4.44
CA THR A 252 10.69 -10.22 3.96
C THR A 252 10.08 -10.89 2.73
N LYS A 253 8.79 -11.18 2.79
CA LYS A 253 8.01 -11.63 1.64
C LYS A 253 7.82 -10.48 0.64
N LEU A 254 7.89 -10.78 -0.65
CA LEU A 254 7.73 -9.80 -1.73
C LEU A 254 6.45 -10.06 -2.51
N GLU A 255 5.61 -9.03 -2.66
CA GLU A 255 4.35 -9.12 -3.39
C GLU A 255 4.26 -8.02 -4.44
N LEU A 256 4.38 -8.40 -5.72
CA LEU A 256 4.06 -7.52 -6.84
C LEU A 256 2.55 -7.44 -7.00
N VAL A 257 2.02 -6.21 -7.13
CA VAL A 257 0.59 -5.96 -7.22
C VAL A 257 0.20 -5.03 -8.38
N SER A 258 1.02 -4.93 -9.43
CA SER A 258 0.63 -4.24 -10.67
C SER A 258 -0.62 -4.90 -11.26
N ALA A 259 -1.59 -4.11 -11.69
CA ALA A 259 -2.90 -4.59 -12.12
C ALA A 259 -2.83 -5.62 -13.25
N ASP A 260 -1.97 -5.40 -14.25
CA ASP A 260 -1.77 -6.33 -15.37
C ASP A 260 -1.05 -7.62 -14.96
N TYR A 261 -0.14 -7.56 -13.97
CA TYR A 261 0.46 -8.75 -13.37
C TYR A 261 -0.59 -9.63 -12.68
N LEU A 262 -1.56 -9.00 -12.02
CA LEU A 262 -2.65 -9.67 -11.30
C LEU A 262 -3.84 -10.06 -12.18
N ASP A 263 -3.72 -9.93 -13.50
CA ASP A 263 -4.83 -10.13 -14.45
C ASP A 263 -6.08 -9.30 -14.05
N PHE A 264 -5.84 -8.07 -13.59
CA PHE A 264 -6.87 -7.09 -13.20
C PHE A 264 -7.79 -7.55 -12.06
N THR A 265 -7.22 -8.26 -11.10
CA THR A 265 -7.87 -8.64 -9.85
C THR A 265 -7.10 -8.05 -8.65
N LEU A 266 -7.76 -7.94 -7.49
CA LEU A 266 -7.06 -7.55 -6.27
C LEU A 266 -6.35 -8.76 -5.65
N LYS A 267 -5.13 -8.55 -5.20
CA LYS A 267 -4.37 -9.57 -4.44
C LYS A 267 -4.82 -9.56 -2.99
N GLN A 268 -5.29 -10.67 -2.48
CA GLN A 268 -5.45 -10.82 -1.03
C GLN A 268 -4.06 -11.06 -0.40
N ILE A 269 -3.70 -10.19 0.54
CA ILE A 269 -2.42 -10.21 1.29
C ILE A 269 -2.59 -11.01 2.57
N MET A 270 -3.73 -10.83 3.23
CA MET A 270 -4.08 -11.52 4.48
C MET A 270 -5.57 -11.84 4.49
#